data_27d2c6fc42c0a424974f3bb87cdd6779
#
_entry.id   27d2c6fc42c0a424974f3bb87cdd6779
#
_cell.length_a   1.000
_cell.length_b   1.000
_cell.length_c   1.000
_cell.angle_alpha   90.00
_cell.angle_beta   90.00
_cell.angle_gamma   90.00
#
_symmetry.space_group_name_H-M   'P 1'
#
loop_
_entity.id
_entity.type
_entity.pdbx_description
1 polymer ?
#
loop_
_entity_poly.entity_id
_entity_poly.type
_entity_poly.pdbx_seq_one_letter_code
_entity_poly.pdbx_strand_id
1 'polypeptide(L)'
;MKIDDIIRKCIEIPGISIQRSDFSTELLLKEKEGKGSMTFFPLFPGVTIAYIFVNSPTWTAPNFREDSSIEKGPLLLNYCVTGRCEIILNNENFVYVKDGEISLTERFAQKQYVYPRRIYEGMEFFIDIDTLTAQSVWVQGEFDINFHKVVDRFCPDGATYISPATSEVEEILTKLWSLFDVSIPFSISQMKIYTLALFSLLQSQNDIPPSQACTFFTETQVDIAKRVEKIITFDLRQHHPAWELAAQFSVSETSLKNYFRGVFGQNISIYLREVRMKKAAELLATTRLSVAEVAEQVGYMNQSKFASVFKKQFGLSPLEYRRSKNLENR
;
A
#
# COMPACT_ATOMS: atom_id res chain seq x y z
N MET A 1 -8.38 -17.21 -13.02
CA MET A 1 -9.52 -16.55 -12.34
C MET A 1 -9.76 -15.20 -12.99
N LYS A 2 -10.97 -14.93 -13.47
CA LYS A 2 -11.30 -13.67 -14.15
C LYS A 2 -11.45 -12.53 -13.14
N ILE A 3 -11.09 -11.30 -13.55
CA ILE A 3 -11.25 -10.12 -12.69
C ILE A 3 -12.70 -9.92 -12.22
N ASP A 4 -13.67 -10.28 -13.05
CA ASP A 4 -15.09 -10.22 -12.69
C ASP A 4 -15.43 -11.11 -11.49
N ASP A 5 -14.74 -12.24 -11.32
CA ASP A 5 -14.93 -13.12 -10.16
C ASP A 5 -14.36 -12.48 -8.89
N ILE A 6 -13.22 -11.77 -9.03
CA ILE A 6 -12.64 -10.98 -7.93
C ILE A 6 -13.61 -9.90 -7.50
N ILE A 7 -14.07 -9.09 -8.44
CA ILE A 7 -15.03 -7.99 -8.19
C ILE A 7 -16.32 -8.55 -7.57
N ARG A 8 -16.85 -9.67 -8.10
CA ARG A 8 -18.06 -10.29 -7.57
C ARG A 8 -17.90 -10.72 -6.10
N LYS A 9 -16.78 -11.34 -5.75
CA LYS A 9 -16.49 -11.72 -4.35
C LYS A 9 -16.25 -10.52 -3.45
N CYS A 10 -15.72 -9.41 -3.97
CA CYS A 10 -15.59 -8.17 -3.20
C CYS A 10 -16.93 -7.55 -2.82
N ILE A 11 -17.99 -7.75 -3.63
CA ILE A 11 -19.35 -7.23 -3.34
C ILE A 11 -19.95 -7.87 -2.08
N GLU A 12 -19.58 -9.11 -1.80
CA GLU A 12 -20.09 -9.87 -0.66
C GLU A 12 -19.48 -9.41 0.68
N ILE A 13 -18.44 -8.54 0.63
CA ILE A 13 -17.76 -8.06 1.81
C ILE A 13 -18.54 -6.88 2.42
N PRO A 14 -18.94 -6.95 3.70
CA PRO A 14 -19.60 -5.84 4.38
C PRO A 14 -18.73 -4.56 4.34
N GLY A 15 -19.35 -3.41 4.05
CA GLY A 15 -18.66 -2.12 3.99
C GLY A 15 -18.03 -1.79 2.64
N ILE A 16 -18.09 -2.68 1.64
CA ILE A 16 -17.71 -2.38 0.26
C ILE A 16 -18.94 -2.01 -0.54
N SER A 17 -18.88 -0.89 -1.25
CA SER A 17 -19.84 -0.48 -2.29
C SER A 17 -19.18 -0.42 -3.65
N ILE A 18 -19.98 -0.62 -4.71
CA ILE A 18 -19.48 -0.64 -6.08
C ILE A 18 -20.12 0.49 -6.89
N GLN A 19 -19.28 1.16 -7.67
CA GLN A 19 -19.69 2.06 -8.73
C GLN A 19 -19.15 1.56 -10.07
N ARG A 20 -20.00 1.54 -11.10
CA ARG A 20 -19.61 1.11 -12.45
C ARG A 20 -19.80 2.24 -13.43
N SER A 21 -18.84 2.38 -14.34
CA SER A 21 -18.95 3.22 -15.53
C SER A 21 -18.75 2.35 -16.78
N ASP A 22 -18.83 2.96 -17.96
CA ASP A 22 -18.59 2.25 -19.23
C ASP A 22 -17.18 1.68 -19.35
N PHE A 23 -16.21 2.24 -18.59
CA PHE A 23 -14.78 1.95 -18.74
C PHE A 23 -14.12 1.43 -17.47
N SER A 24 -14.77 1.53 -16.32
CA SER A 24 -14.17 1.18 -15.02
C SER A 24 -15.17 0.62 -14.03
N THR A 25 -14.65 -0.12 -13.06
CA THR A 25 -15.38 -0.53 -11.86
C THR A 25 -14.63 -0.05 -10.64
N GLU A 26 -15.27 0.72 -9.79
CA GLU A 26 -14.70 1.24 -8.55
C GLU A 26 -15.30 0.52 -7.35
N LEU A 27 -14.45 0.00 -6.47
CA LEU A 27 -14.79 -0.49 -5.15
C LEU A 27 -14.48 0.61 -4.14
N LEU A 28 -15.46 0.95 -3.32
CA LEU A 28 -15.33 1.95 -2.26
C LEU A 28 -15.44 1.25 -0.90
N LEU A 29 -14.38 1.36 -0.10
CA LEU A 29 -14.36 0.91 1.28
C LEU A 29 -14.85 2.03 2.19
N LYS A 30 -15.85 1.72 3.03
CA LYS A 30 -16.35 2.60 4.10
C LYS A 30 -16.43 1.79 5.38
N GLU A 31 -15.38 1.84 6.17
CA GLU A 31 -15.32 1.23 7.48
C GLU A 31 -15.23 2.30 8.57
N LYS A 32 -15.54 1.91 9.83
CA LYS A 32 -15.44 2.81 11.00
C LYS A 32 -14.02 3.37 11.16
N GLU A 33 -13.00 2.60 10.77
CA GLU A 33 -11.59 2.94 10.97
C GLU A 33 -10.92 3.58 9.77
N GLY A 34 -11.58 3.66 8.62
CA GLY A 34 -10.96 4.23 7.44
C GLY A 34 -11.82 4.20 6.18
N LYS A 35 -11.21 4.67 5.11
CA LYS A 35 -11.80 4.72 3.77
C LYS A 35 -10.77 4.31 2.74
N GLY A 36 -11.22 3.86 1.58
CA GLY A 36 -10.35 3.55 0.46
C GLY A 36 -11.14 3.37 -0.83
N SER A 37 -10.45 3.40 -1.95
CA SER A 37 -10.98 3.05 -3.25
C SER A 37 -10.02 2.19 -4.04
N MET A 38 -10.56 1.33 -4.88
CA MET A 38 -9.82 0.53 -5.84
C MET A 38 -10.58 0.59 -7.17
N THR A 39 -9.99 1.26 -8.16
CA THR A 39 -10.63 1.48 -9.46
C THR A 39 -9.98 0.62 -10.52
N PHE A 40 -10.73 -0.32 -11.06
CA PHE A 40 -10.30 -1.28 -12.07
C PHE A 40 -10.60 -0.78 -13.48
N PHE A 41 -9.61 -0.86 -14.36
CA PHE A 41 -9.72 -0.58 -15.80
C PHE A 41 -9.36 -1.85 -16.58
N PRO A 42 -10.32 -2.56 -17.16
CA PRO A 42 -10.03 -3.63 -18.10
C PRO A 42 -9.34 -3.06 -19.35
N LEU A 43 -8.15 -3.54 -19.67
CA LEU A 43 -7.37 -3.04 -20.81
C LEU A 43 -7.61 -3.87 -22.06
N PHE A 44 -7.41 -5.17 -21.96
CA PHE A 44 -7.70 -6.17 -22.99
C PHE A 44 -7.91 -7.54 -22.33
N PRO A 45 -8.46 -8.54 -23.06
CA PRO A 45 -8.73 -9.85 -22.46
C PRO A 45 -7.53 -10.40 -21.70
N GLY A 46 -7.73 -10.71 -20.44
CA GLY A 46 -6.69 -11.22 -19.52
C GLY A 46 -5.87 -10.15 -18.81
N VAL A 47 -6.03 -8.84 -19.08
CA VAL A 47 -5.26 -7.78 -18.40
C VAL A 47 -6.16 -6.67 -17.89
N THR A 48 -6.03 -6.39 -16.60
CA THR A 48 -6.72 -5.29 -15.91
C THR A 48 -5.70 -4.55 -15.04
N ILE A 49 -5.75 -3.22 -15.07
CA ILE A 49 -5.02 -2.37 -14.12
C ILE A 49 -5.99 -1.86 -13.06
N ALA A 50 -5.53 -1.79 -11.80
CA ALA A 50 -6.26 -1.16 -10.71
C ALA A 50 -5.43 -0.05 -10.08
N TYR A 51 -6.09 1.06 -9.75
CA TYR A 51 -5.53 2.15 -8.95
C TYR A 51 -6.10 2.06 -7.55
N ILE A 52 -5.23 2.14 -6.54
CA ILE A 52 -5.53 1.85 -5.15
C ILE A 52 -5.20 3.08 -4.32
N PHE A 53 -6.20 3.56 -3.57
CA PHE A 53 -6.08 4.64 -2.59
C PHE A 53 -6.69 4.17 -1.28
N VAL A 54 -5.89 4.04 -0.24
CA VAL A 54 -6.34 3.57 1.07
C VAL A 54 -5.88 4.52 2.16
N ASN A 55 -6.81 4.89 3.03
CA ASN A 55 -6.55 5.52 4.32
C ASN A 55 -7.28 4.72 5.40
N SER A 56 -6.79 3.51 5.60
CA SER A 56 -7.29 2.54 6.57
C SER A 56 -6.14 1.64 7.01
N PRO A 57 -6.13 1.11 8.24
CA PRO A 57 -5.12 0.13 8.65
C PRO A 57 -5.24 -1.17 7.87
N THR A 58 -6.42 -1.48 7.38
CA THR A 58 -6.72 -2.75 6.70
C THR A 58 -7.71 -2.56 5.55
N TRP A 59 -7.68 -3.52 4.63
CA TRP A 59 -8.70 -3.74 3.61
C TRP A 59 -9.01 -5.24 3.56
N THR A 60 -10.27 -5.61 3.81
CA THR A 60 -10.68 -7.01 3.78
C THR A 60 -10.61 -7.55 2.36
N ALA A 61 -9.81 -8.58 2.14
CA ALA A 61 -9.72 -9.27 0.86
C ALA A 61 -10.82 -10.32 0.73
N PRO A 62 -11.31 -10.61 -0.49
CA PRO A 62 -12.20 -11.73 -0.72
C PRO A 62 -11.53 -13.04 -0.30
N ASN A 63 -12.30 -13.95 0.31
CA ASN A 63 -11.79 -15.25 0.70
C ASN A 63 -11.72 -16.20 -0.51
N PHE A 64 -10.54 -16.33 -1.11
CA PHE A 64 -10.31 -17.23 -2.23
C PHE A 64 -9.85 -18.64 -1.80
N ARG A 65 -9.52 -18.84 -0.51
CA ARG A 65 -9.00 -20.12 0.01
C ARG A 65 -10.03 -21.24 0.05
N GLU A 66 -11.32 -20.91 0.06
CA GLU A 66 -12.40 -21.91 0.11
C GLU A 66 -12.74 -22.52 -1.27
N ASP A 67 -12.20 -21.94 -2.33
CA ASP A 67 -12.43 -22.40 -3.70
C ASP A 67 -11.28 -23.30 -4.12
N SER A 68 -11.38 -24.59 -3.78
CA SER A 68 -10.39 -25.63 -4.12
C SER A 68 -10.21 -25.84 -5.63
N SER A 69 -10.99 -25.16 -6.47
CA SER A 69 -10.88 -25.21 -7.94
C SER A 69 -9.83 -24.22 -8.49
N ILE A 70 -9.31 -23.31 -7.66
CA ILE A 70 -8.31 -22.32 -8.09
C ILE A 70 -6.92 -22.85 -7.77
N GLU A 71 -6.34 -23.62 -8.68
CA GLU A 71 -4.95 -24.13 -8.55
C GLU A 71 -3.92 -22.99 -8.72
N LYS A 72 -4.20 -21.99 -9.59
CA LYS A 72 -3.33 -20.84 -9.81
C LYS A 72 -4.15 -19.54 -9.88
N GLY A 73 -3.69 -18.51 -9.15
CA GLY A 73 -4.21 -17.14 -9.29
C GLY A 73 -3.68 -16.43 -10.54
N PRO A 74 -4.20 -15.24 -10.89
CA PRO A 74 -3.55 -14.43 -11.90
C PRO A 74 -2.16 -13.99 -11.41
N LEU A 75 -1.27 -13.68 -12.35
CA LEU A 75 -0.05 -12.95 -12.03
C LEU A 75 -0.45 -11.54 -11.57
N LEU A 76 -0.01 -11.17 -10.38
CA LEU A 76 -0.16 -9.83 -9.82
C LEU A 76 1.16 -9.11 -9.90
N LEU A 77 1.16 -7.92 -10.51
CA LEU A 77 2.24 -6.96 -10.36
C LEU A 77 1.69 -5.77 -9.57
N ASN A 78 2.25 -5.52 -8.40
CA ASN A 78 1.93 -4.36 -7.57
C ASN A 78 3.08 -3.35 -7.62
N TYR A 79 2.76 -2.07 -7.72
CA TYR A 79 3.68 -0.95 -7.54
C TYR A 79 3.19 -0.03 -6.44
N CYS A 80 4.00 0.13 -5.40
CA CYS A 80 3.72 1.03 -4.29
C CYS A 80 4.21 2.44 -4.62
N VAL A 81 3.29 3.37 -4.81
CA VAL A 81 3.61 4.80 -5.02
C VAL A 81 3.88 5.48 -3.69
N THR A 82 3.02 5.25 -2.70
CA THR A 82 3.15 5.83 -1.36
C THR A 82 2.62 4.86 -0.31
N GLY A 83 3.34 4.72 0.77
CA GLY A 83 2.88 3.96 1.93
C GLY A 83 3.59 2.63 2.12
N ARG A 84 2.86 1.64 2.61
CA ARG A 84 3.41 0.33 2.92
C ARG A 84 2.32 -0.72 2.97
N CYS A 85 2.52 -1.82 2.26
CA CYS A 85 1.60 -2.96 2.25
C CYS A 85 2.30 -4.21 2.81
N GLU A 86 1.62 -4.93 3.69
CA GLU A 86 2.06 -6.21 4.25
C GLU A 86 1.70 -7.35 3.29
N ILE A 87 2.66 -8.20 2.97
CA ILE A 87 2.48 -9.42 2.18
C ILE A 87 2.86 -10.63 3.04
N ILE A 88 1.99 -11.63 3.07
CA ILE A 88 2.23 -12.90 3.74
C ILE A 88 2.78 -13.89 2.72
N LEU A 89 3.94 -14.45 3.01
CA LEU A 89 4.58 -15.46 2.16
C LEU A 89 4.11 -16.89 2.51
N ASN A 90 4.49 -17.86 1.69
CA ASN A 90 4.09 -19.27 1.85
C ASN A 90 4.49 -19.93 3.17
N ASN A 91 5.61 -19.50 3.73
CA ASN A 91 6.15 -20.00 4.98
C ASN A 91 5.64 -19.21 6.19
N GLU A 92 4.52 -18.49 6.05
CA GLU A 92 3.90 -17.63 7.06
C GLU A 92 4.81 -16.47 7.54
N ASN A 93 5.88 -16.19 6.81
CA ASN A 93 6.68 -15.00 7.02
C ASN A 93 6.04 -13.79 6.37
N PHE A 94 6.34 -12.63 6.93
CA PHE A 94 5.82 -11.34 6.47
C PHE A 94 6.92 -10.54 5.78
N VAL A 95 6.55 -9.90 4.67
CA VAL A 95 7.37 -8.90 3.99
C VAL A 95 6.53 -7.66 3.75
N TYR A 96 7.20 -6.56 3.48
CA TYR A 96 6.54 -5.27 3.27
C TYR A 96 7.01 -4.63 1.97
N VAL A 97 6.08 -4.34 1.08
CA VAL A 97 6.31 -3.51 -0.10
C VAL A 97 6.18 -2.04 0.32
N LYS A 98 7.14 -1.21 -0.06
CA LYS A 98 7.23 0.21 0.31
C LYS A 98 7.34 1.10 -0.93
N ASP A 99 7.36 2.41 -0.71
CA ASP A 99 7.47 3.44 -1.74
C ASP A 99 8.54 3.11 -2.79
N GLY A 100 8.17 3.13 -4.07
CA GLY A 100 9.05 2.86 -5.21
C GLY A 100 9.37 1.38 -5.46
N GLU A 101 8.79 0.46 -4.70
CA GLU A 101 8.98 -0.98 -4.91
C GLU A 101 7.87 -1.60 -5.75
N ILE A 102 8.26 -2.61 -6.52
CA ILE A 102 7.36 -3.52 -7.21
C ILE A 102 7.34 -4.88 -6.51
N SER A 103 6.21 -5.56 -6.58
CA SER A 103 6.14 -6.97 -6.26
C SER A 103 5.42 -7.74 -7.37
N LEU A 104 5.91 -8.94 -7.66
CA LEU A 104 5.24 -9.89 -8.57
C LEU A 104 4.96 -11.18 -7.82
N THR A 105 3.75 -11.71 -7.99
CA THR A 105 3.32 -12.95 -7.34
C THR A 105 2.16 -13.59 -8.11
N GLU A 106 2.07 -14.91 -8.11
CA GLU A 106 0.93 -15.67 -8.63
C GLU A 106 -0.11 -15.99 -7.53
N ARG A 107 -0.06 -15.34 -6.37
CA ARG A 107 -0.80 -15.76 -5.19
C ARG A 107 -1.87 -14.80 -4.73
N PHE A 108 -3.07 -15.33 -4.54
CA PHE A 108 -4.21 -14.71 -3.87
C PHE A 108 -4.44 -15.30 -2.47
N ALA A 109 -3.46 -15.30 -1.60
CA ALA A 109 -3.58 -16.03 -0.33
C ALA A 109 -3.91 -15.17 0.90
N GLN A 110 -4.18 -13.88 0.74
CA GLN A 110 -4.41 -13.00 1.89
C GLN A 110 -5.90 -12.84 2.20
N LYS A 111 -6.29 -13.09 3.46
CA LYS A 111 -7.63 -12.80 3.96
C LYS A 111 -7.87 -11.29 4.14
N GLN A 112 -6.79 -10.52 4.29
CA GLN A 112 -6.83 -9.10 4.57
C GLN A 112 -5.53 -8.45 4.14
N TYR A 113 -5.63 -7.31 3.46
CA TYR A 113 -4.49 -6.44 3.21
C TYR A 113 -4.29 -5.56 4.45
N VAL A 114 -3.03 -5.41 4.89
CA VAL A 114 -2.67 -4.60 6.05
C VAL A 114 -1.75 -3.47 5.61
N TYR A 115 -2.09 -2.27 6.02
CA TYR A 115 -1.37 -1.04 5.73
C TYR A 115 -0.88 -0.41 7.04
N PRO A 116 0.34 -0.74 7.50
CA PRO A 116 0.82 -0.34 8.83
C PRO A 116 0.83 1.17 9.06
N ARG A 117 0.96 1.95 7.99
CA ARG A 117 0.93 3.42 8.05
C ARG A 117 -0.45 4.02 7.76
N ARG A 118 -1.48 3.18 7.57
CA ARG A 118 -2.86 3.53 7.19
C ARG A 118 -3.00 4.12 5.79
N ILE A 119 -1.99 4.81 5.26
CA ILE A 119 -1.99 5.39 3.92
C ILE A 119 -1.26 4.44 2.98
N TYR A 120 -1.93 4.12 1.87
CA TYR A 120 -1.36 3.37 0.77
C TYR A 120 -1.94 3.90 -0.55
N GLU A 121 -1.05 4.19 -1.48
CA GLU A 121 -1.37 4.54 -2.86
C GLU A 121 -0.52 3.69 -3.78
N GLY A 122 -1.14 3.09 -4.78
CA GLY A 122 -0.43 2.20 -5.69
C GLY A 122 -1.24 1.74 -6.87
N MET A 123 -0.61 0.95 -7.71
CA MET A 123 -1.23 0.30 -8.86
C MET A 123 -1.03 -1.20 -8.77
N GLU A 124 -2.01 -1.96 -9.22
CA GLU A 124 -1.94 -3.40 -9.32
C GLU A 124 -2.40 -3.87 -10.70
N PHE A 125 -1.62 -4.72 -11.33
CA PHE A 125 -1.96 -5.36 -12.59
C PHE A 125 -2.40 -6.79 -12.30
N PHE A 126 -3.57 -7.12 -12.78
CA PHE A 126 -4.17 -8.45 -12.72
C PHE A 126 -4.05 -9.08 -14.10
N ILE A 127 -3.28 -10.16 -14.21
CA ILE A 127 -2.98 -10.80 -15.48
C ILE A 127 -3.42 -12.25 -15.41
N ASP A 128 -4.56 -12.55 -16.03
CA ASP A 128 -5.05 -13.89 -16.25
C ASP A 128 -4.36 -14.45 -17.51
N ILE A 129 -3.27 -15.17 -17.31
CA ILE A 129 -2.41 -15.66 -18.39
C ILE A 129 -3.16 -16.62 -19.33
N ASP A 130 -4.04 -17.45 -18.81
CA ASP A 130 -4.83 -18.39 -19.63
C ASP A 130 -5.79 -17.62 -20.56
N THR A 131 -6.52 -16.65 -20.02
CA THR A 131 -7.40 -15.78 -20.82
C THR A 131 -6.60 -14.97 -21.83
N LEU A 132 -5.46 -14.40 -21.42
CA LEU A 132 -4.60 -13.62 -22.30
C LEU A 132 -4.06 -14.45 -23.45
N THR A 133 -3.56 -15.65 -23.16
CA THR A 133 -3.02 -16.58 -24.18
C THR A 133 -4.11 -17.04 -25.14
N ALA A 134 -5.33 -17.25 -24.67
CA ALA A 134 -6.45 -17.71 -25.50
C ALA A 134 -7.12 -16.60 -26.35
N GLN A 135 -7.21 -15.36 -25.81
CA GLN A 135 -8.02 -14.30 -26.39
C GLN A 135 -7.21 -13.07 -26.85
N SER A 136 -5.98 -12.94 -26.42
CA SER A 136 -5.08 -11.83 -26.78
C SER A 136 -3.79 -12.32 -27.43
N VAL A 137 -3.90 -13.31 -28.33
CA VAL A 137 -2.78 -13.94 -29.07
C VAL A 137 -1.91 -12.88 -29.80
N TRP A 138 -2.51 -11.78 -30.23
CA TRP A 138 -1.80 -10.67 -30.90
C TRP A 138 -0.74 -10.02 -30.00
N VAL A 139 -0.87 -10.09 -28.67
CA VAL A 139 0.15 -9.54 -27.75
C VAL A 139 1.47 -10.27 -27.94
N GLN A 140 1.44 -11.59 -28.02
CA GLN A 140 2.66 -12.36 -28.29
C GLN A 140 3.07 -12.25 -29.77
N GLY A 141 2.11 -12.33 -30.70
CA GLY A 141 2.40 -12.35 -32.12
C GLY A 141 2.96 -11.02 -32.67
N GLU A 142 2.41 -9.89 -32.24
CA GLU A 142 2.77 -8.56 -32.77
C GLU A 142 3.81 -7.83 -31.90
N PHE A 143 3.88 -8.12 -30.60
CA PHE A 143 4.75 -7.43 -29.63
C PHE A 143 5.84 -8.33 -29.04
N ASP A 144 5.84 -9.63 -29.36
CA ASP A 144 6.77 -10.64 -28.80
C ASP A 144 6.79 -10.66 -27.26
N ILE A 145 5.65 -10.37 -26.62
CA ILE A 145 5.52 -10.39 -25.15
C ILE A 145 5.01 -11.75 -24.72
N ASN A 146 5.83 -12.51 -24.00
CA ASN A 146 5.50 -13.79 -23.44
C ASN A 146 5.40 -13.72 -21.90
N PHE A 147 4.19 -13.70 -21.37
CA PHE A 147 3.96 -13.58 -19.93
C PHE A 147 4.43 -14.80 -19.12
N HIS A 148 4.50 -16.00 -19.71
CA HIS A 148 5.12 -17.14 -19.04
C HIS A 148 6.60 -16.90 -18.74
N LYS A 149 7.34 -16.28 -19.66
CA LYS A 149 8.73 -15.88 -19.40
C LYS A 149 8.85 -14.89 -18.24
N VAL A 150 7.87 -13.99 -18.09
CA VAL A 150 7.83 -13.07 -16.93
C VAL A 150 7.61 -13.85 -15.65
N VAL A 151 6.66 -14.80 -15.63
CA VAL A 151 6.41 -15.64 -14.46
C VAL A 151 7.64 -16.48 -14.11
N ASP A 152 8.19 -17.22 -15.05
CA ASP A 152 9.36 -18.09 -14.82
C ASP A 152 10.55 -17.31 -14.25
N ARG A 153 10.66 -16.06 -14.66
CA ARG A 153 11.76 -15.19 -14.26
C ARG A 153 11.56 -14.57 -12.88
N PHE A 154 10.38 -14.05 -12.58
CA PHE A 154 10.10 -13.30 -11.35
C PHE A 154 9.47 -14.15 -10.25
N CYS A 155 8.77 -15.21 -10.62
CA CYS A 155 8.04 -16.05 -9.69
C CYS A 155 8.46 -17.54 -9.80
N PRO A 156 9.77 -17.88 -9.88
CA PRO A 156 10.19 -19.28 -9.99
C PRO A 156 9.62 -20.07 -8.83
N ASP A 157 9.07 -21.26 -9.09
CA ASP A 157 8.44 -22.15 -8.12
C ASP A 157 7.34 -21.45 -7.27
N GLY A 158 6.68 -20.45 -7.86
CA GLY A 158 5.66 -19.63 -7.20
C GLY A 158 6.22 -18.72 -6.10
N ALA A 159 7.48 -18.36 -6.15
CA ALA A 159 8.07 -17.37 -5.25
C ALA A 159 7.45 -15.98 -5.46
N THR A 160 7.48 -15.15 -4.43
CA THR A 160 7.12 -13.73 -4.56
C THR A 160 8.39 -12.91 -4.78
N TYR A 161 8.40 -12.12 -5.84
CA TYR A 161 9.46 -11.17 -6.13
C TYR A 161 9.13 -9.81 -5.52
N ILE A 162 10.10 -9.16 -4.86
CA ILE A 162 9.98 -7.79 -4.36
C ILE A 162 11.32 -7.09 -4.56
N SER A 163 11.31 -5.92 -5.20
CA SER A 163 12.51 -5.10 -5.40
C SER A 163 12.12 -3.64 -5.67
N PRO A 164 13.02 -2.67 -5.43
CA PRO A 164 12.86 -1.34 -6.01
C PRO A 164 12.68 -1.45 -7.53
N ALA A 165 11.79 -0.63 -8.08
CA ALA A 165 11.66 -0.50 -9.53
C ALA A 165 12.99 0.04 -10.10
N THR A 166 13.43 -0.48 -11.24
CA THR A 166 14.55 0.15 -11.97
C THR A 166 14.08 1.49 -12.53
N SER A 167 15.03 2.39 -12.90
CA SER A 167 14.68 3.70 -13.42
C SER A 167 13.75 3.64 -14.64
N GLU A 168 13.98 2.68 -15.54
CA GLU A 168 13.17 2.51 -16.74
C GLU A 168 11.75 2.01 -16.39
N VAL A 169 11.64 1.09 -15.45
CA VAL A 169 10.35 0.57 -14.96
C VAL A 169 9.59 1.67 -14.23
N GLU A 170 10.26 2.44 -13.36
CA GLU A 170 9.68 3.55 -12.62
C GLU A 170 9.16 4.65 -13.53
N GLU A 171 9.87 4.96 -14.62
CA GLU A 171 9.43 5.95 -15.62
C GLU A 171 8.08 5.54 -16.25
N ILE A 172 7.93 4.28 -16.65
CA ILE A 172 6.68 3.78 -17.23
C ILE A 172 5.56 3.77 -16.17
N LEU A 173 5.85 3.30 -14.96
CA LEU A 173 4.87 3.26 -13.87
C LEU A 173 4.41 4.65 -13.45
N THR A 174 5.30 5.64 -13.44
CA THR A 174 4.97 7.05 -13.17
C THR A 174 4.04 7.62 -14.26
N LYS A 175 4.29 7.31 -15.52
CA LYS A 175 3.38 7.69 -16.63
C LYS A 175 2.01 7.04 -16.45
N LEU A 176 1.94 5.75 -16.15
CA LEU A 176 0.68 5.06 -15.88
C LEU A 176 -0.07 5.68 -14.71
N TRP A 177 0.62 6.00 -13.61
CA TRP A 177 0.03 6.65 -12.44
C TRP A 177 -0.60 8.00 -12.80
N SER A 178 0.07 8.80 -13.63
CA SER A 178 -0.42 10.11 -14.03
C SER A 178 -1.69 10.09 -14.90
N LEU A 179 -2.04 8.94 -15.48
CA LEU A 179 -3.23 8.80 -16.33
C LEU A 179 -4.54 8.66 -15.54
N PHE A 180 -4.47 8.46 -14.22
CA PHE A 180 -5.68 8.22 -13.42
C PHE A 180 -6.69 9.38 -13.48
N ASP A 181 -6.21 10.63 -13.49
CA ASP A 181 -7.04 11.85 -13.49
C ASP A 181 -7.36 12.43 -14.88
N VAL A 182 -6.92 11.78 -15.96
CA VAL A 182 -7.15 12.26 -17.33
C VAL A 182 -8.51 11.79 -17.88
N SER A 183 -9.09 12.51 -18.84
CA SER A 183 -10.36 12.13 -19.49
C SER A 183 -10.30 10.70 -20.06
N ILE A 184 -11.18 9.86 -19.60
CA ILE A 184 -11.12 8.40 -19.65
C ILE A 184 -10.86 7.78 -21.05
N PRO A 185 -11.52 8.14 -22.18
CA PRO A 185 -11.30 7.42 -23.43
C PRO A 185 -9.86 7.46 -23.94
N PHE A 186 -9.19 8.59 -23.77
CA PHE A 186 -7.80 8.76 -24.18
C PHE A 186 -6.83 8.04 -23.21
N SER A 187 -7.11 8.10 -21.92
CA SER A 187 -6.29 7.46 -20.88
C SER A 187 -6.20 5.94 -21.05
N ILE A 188 -7.31 5.26 -21.39
CA ILE A 188 -7.32 3.80 -21.57
C ILE A 188 -6.40 3.36 -22.71
N SER A 189 -6.39 4.08 -23.83
CA SER A 189 -5.48 3.77 -24.92
C SER A 189 -4.00 3.90 -24.50
N GLN A 190 -3.67 4.95 -23.77
CA GLN A 190 -2.33 5.13 -23.22
C GLN A 190 -1.99 4.08 -22.16
N MET A 191 -2.94 3.73 -21.28
CA MET A 191 -2.75 2.66 -20.30
C MET A 191 -2.39 1.34 -20.98
N LYS A 192 -3.06 0.99 -22.10
CA LYS A 192 -2.76 -0.21 -22.89
C LYS A 192 -1.33 -0.17 -23.43
N ILE A 193 -0.92 0.95 -24.05
CA ILE A 193 0.43 1.11 -24.64
C ILE A 193 1.51 1.00 -23.56
N TYR A 194 1.37 1.74 -22.46
CA TYR A 194 2.36 1.69 -21.37
C TYR A 194 2.39 0.35 -20.65
N THR A 195 1.25 -0.35 -20.55
CA THR A 195 1.22 -1.70 -19.99
C THR A 195 2.00 -2.68 -20.88
N LEU A 196 1.83 -2.63 -22.21
CA LEU A 196 2.62 -3.46 -23.11
C LEU A 196 4.12 -3.10 -23.02
N ALA A 197 4.46 -1.81 -22.98
CA ALA A 197 5.85 -1.35 -22.82
C ALA A 197 6.45 -1.87 -21.50
N LEU A 198 5.71 -1.81 -20.40
CA LEU A 198 6.14 -2.34 -19.10
C LEU A 198 6.49 -3.84 -19.17
N PHE A 199 5.59 -4.67 -19.72
CA PHE A 199 5.83 -6.11 -19.78
C PHE A 199 6.91 -6.50 -20.80
N SER A 200 7.03 -5.78 -21.90
CA SER A 200 8.14 -5.92 -22.83
C SER A 200 9.48 -5.64 -22.14
N LEU A 201 9.53 -4.57 -21.33
CA LEU A 201 10.73 -4.21 -20.57
C LEU A 201 11.05 -5.27 -19.52
N LEU A 202 10.07 -5.70 -18.71
CA LEU A 202 10.26 -6.74 -17.69
C LEU A 202 10.75 -8.06 -18.29
N GLN A 203 10.27 -8.41 -19.48
CA GLN A 203 10.73 -9.60 -20.18
C GLN A 203 12.18 -9.51 -20.66
N SER A 204 12.63 -8.33 -21.09
CA SER A 204 13.92 -8.11 -21.75
C SER A 204 15.06 -7.73 -20.81
N GLN A 205 14.77 -7.24 -19.61
CA GLN A 205 15.81 -6.83 -18.65
C GLN A 205 16.68 -8.01 -18.21
N ASN A 206 17.98 -7.99 -18.56
CA ASN A 206 18.92 -9.03 -18.15
C ASN A 206 19.44 -8.83 -16.73
N ASP A 207 19.52 -7.58 -16.26
CA ASP A 207 20.04 -7.20 -14.95
C ASP A 207 18.92 -6.90 -13.95
N ILE A 208 17.96 -7.84 -13.81
CA ILE A 208 17.00 -7.73 -12.73
C ILE A 208 17.74 -7.96 -11.42
N PRO A 209 17.67 -7.00 -10.47
CA PRO A 209 18.21 -7.25 -9.16
C PRO A 209 17.60 -8.55 -8.64
N PRO A 210 18.40 -9.48 -8.08
CA PRO A 210 17.81 -10.61 -7.39
C PRO A 210 16.79 -10.06 -6.41
N SER A 211 15.66 -10.75 -6.25
CA SER A 211 14.69 -10.40 -5.19
C SER A 211 15.52 -9.99 -3.99
N GLN A 212 15.51 -8.69 -3.64
CA GLN A 212 16.36 -8.24 -2.53
C GLN A 212 16.06 -9.20 -1.43
N ALA A 213 17.10 -9.67 -0.72
CA ALA A 213 16.94 -10.54 0.44
C ALA A 213 15.97 -9.79 1.37
N CYS A 214 14.67 -9.99 1.11
CA CYS A 214 13.61 -9.31 1.83
C CYS A 214 13.83 -9.67 3.28
N THR A 215 13.97 -8.69 4.14
CA THR A 215 14.01 -8.95 5.56
C THR A 215 12.66 -9.55 5.92
N PHE A 216 12.63 -10.85 6.09
CA PHE A 216 11.45 -11.56 6.52
C PHE A 216 11.22 -11.33 7.99
N PHE A 217 9.96 -11.17 8.36
CA PHE A 217 9.55 -11.07 9.75
C PHE A 217 8.65 -12.26 10.09
N THR A 218 8.89 -12.88 11.22
CA THR A 218 7.99 -13.91 11.75
C THR A 218 6.74 -13.24 12.31
N GLU A 219 5.65 -13.99 12.48
CA GLU A 219 4.42 -13.51 13.09
C GLU A 219 4.68 -12.87 14.47
N THR A 220 5.52 -13.51 15.31
CA THR A 220 5.89 -12.97 16.62
C THR A 220 6.56 -11.60 16.52
N GLN A 221 7.47 -11.40 15.55
CA GLN A 221 8.18 -10.12 15.36
C GLN A 221 7.22 -9.02 14.91
N VAL A 222 6.28 -9.37 14.02
CA VAL A 222 5.23 -8.46 13.55
C VAL A 222 4.26 -8.12 14.68
N ASP A 223 3.83 -9.11 15.48
CA ASP A 223 2.96 -8.89 16.65
C ASP A 223 3.62 -7.96 17.66
N ILE A 224 4.90 -8.18 18.00
CA ILE A 224 5.65 -7.29 18.89
C ILE A 224 5.63 -5.85 18.37
N ALA A 225 5.92 -5.64 17.08
CA ALA A 225 5.94 -4.30 16.50
C ALA A 225 4.56 -3.63 16.54
N LYS A 226 3.49 -4.37 16.20
CA LYS A 226 2.09 -3.89 16.24
C LYS A 226 1.63 -3.59 17.67
N ARG A 227 2.03 -4.38 18.65
CA ARG A 227 1.74 -4.13 20.08
C ARG A 227 2.47 -2.91 20.62
N VAL A 228 3.74 -2.74 20.25
CA VAL A 228 4.50 -1.53 20.59
C VAL A 228 3.83 -0.28 20.02
N GLU A 229 3.38 -0.33 18.77
CA GLU A 229 2.63 0.77 18.15
C GLU A 229 1.39 1.13 18.98
N LYS A 230 0.58 0.14 19.37
CA LYS A 230 -0.60 0.37 20.22
C LYS A 230 -0.24 1.00 21.58
N ILE A 231 0.84 0.54 22.21
CA ILE A 231 1.29 1.10 23.51
C ILE A 231 1.66 2.57 23.37
N ILE A 232 2.50 2.92 22.39
CA ILE A 232 3.00 4.31 22.23
C ILE A 232 1.94 5.28 21.71
N THR A 233 0.87 4.78 21.08
CA THR A 233 -0.22 5.62 20.53
C THR A 233 -1.42 5.71 21.46
N PHE A 234 -1.52 4.86 22.49
CA PHE A 234 -2.62 4.84 23.45
C PHE A 234 -2.74 6.16 24.24
N ASP A 235 -1.62 6.65 24.79
CA ASP A 235 -1.55 7.98 25.40
C ASP A 235 -0.32 8.73 24.85
N LEU A 236 -0.55 9.68 23.98
CA LEU A 236 0.49 10.45 23.31
C LEU A 236 1.33 11.33 24.25
N ARG A 237 0.85 11.58 25.49
CA ARG A 237 1.58 12.36 26.52
C ARG A 237 2.69 11.55 27.14
N GLN A 238 2.54 10.21 27.18
CA GLN A 238 3.52 9.34 27.83
C GLN A 238 4.82 9.24 27.01
N HIS A 239 5.90 9.10 27.73
CA HIS A 239 7.21 8.80 27.17
C HIS A 239 7.51 7.31 27.42
N HIS A 240 7.79 6.59 26.35
CA HIS A 240 8.13 5.17 26.39
C HIS A 240 9.58 4.98 25.89
N PRO A 241 10.57 4.84 26.81
CA PRO A 241 11.94 4.53 26.43
C PRO A 241 12.01 3.18 25.69
N ALA A 242 12.81 3.08 24.65
CA ALA A 242 12.87 1.86 23.84
C ALA A 242 13.34 0.64 24.64
N TRP A 243 14.21 0.83 25.64
CA TRP A 243 14.66 -0.25 26.53
C TRP A 243 13.53 -0.80 27.41
N GLU A 244 12.63 0.05 27.88
CA GLU A 244 11.47 -0.36 28.67
C GLU A 244 10.47 -1.16 27.82
N LEU A 245 10.20 -0.68 26.62
CA LEU A 245 9.36 -1.41 25.66
C LEU A 245 9.98 -2.77 25.30
N ALA A 246 11.29 -2.82 25.06
CA ALA A 246 12.00 -4.06 24.73
C ALA A 246 11.93 -5.09 25.88
N ALA A 247 12.06 -4.63 27.12
CA ALA A 247 11.98 -5.48 28.31
C ALA A 247 10.59 -6.14 28.46
N GLN A 248 9.50 -5.42 28.13
CA GLN A 248 8.13 -5.97 28.18
C GLN A 248 7.92 -7.17 27.24
N PHE A 249 8.69 -7.25 26.15
CA PHE A 249 8.62 -8.34 25.17
C PHE A 249 9.80 -9.31 25.23
N SER A 250 10.67 -9.19 26.24
CA SER A 250 11.86 -10.04 26.42
C SER A 250 12.78 -10.07 25.19
N VAL A 251 12.91 -8.93 24.50
CA VAL A 251 13.82 -8.75 23.35
C VAL A 251 14.86 -7.67 23.61
N SER A 252 15.93 -7.66 22.81
CA SER A 252 16.89 -6.56 22.87
C SER A 252 16.30 -5.27 22.27
N GLU A 253 16.78 -4.11 22.73
CA GLU A 253 16.39 -2.81 22.18
C GLU A 253 16.67 -2.73 20.67
N THR A 254 17.78 -3.31 20.21
CA THR A 254 18.13 -3.37 18.78
C THR A 254 17.13 -4.21 18.00
N SER A 255 16.74 -5.37 18.52
CA SER A 255 15.72 -6.23 17.90
C SER A 255 14.39 -5.52 17.80
N LEU A 256 13.94 -4.88 18.90
CA LEU A 256 12.69 -4.12 18.90
C LEU A 256 12.68 -3.02 17.83
N LYS A 257 13.76 -2.22 17.76
CA LYS A 257 13.91 -1.15 16.76
C LYS A 257 13.90 -1.71 15.34
N ASN A 258 14.52 -2.86 15.10
CA ASN A 258 14.53 -3.52 13.80
C ASN A 258 13.13 -4.03 13.41
N TYR A 259 12.41 -4.69 14.33
CA TYR A 259 11.04 -5.15 14.10
C TYR A 259 10.12 -3.98 13.79
N PHE A 260 10.15 -2.94 14.61
CA PHE A 260 9.31 -1.77 14.41
C PHE A 260 9.61 -1.06 13.09
N ARG A 261 10.90 -0.85 12.76
CA ARG A 261 11.29 -0.26 11.48
C ARG A 261 10.92 -1.15 10.31
N GLY A 262 11.02 -2.47 10.47
CA GLY A 262 10.62 -3.43 9.45
C GLY A 262 9.13 -3.33 9.11
N VAL A 263 8.27 -3.28 10.13
CA VAL A 263 6.82 -3.21 9.96
C VAL A 263 6.37 -1.81 9.52
N PHE A 264 6.78 -0.75 10.22
CA PHE A 264 6.29 0.62 10.01
C PHE A 264 7.16 1.47 9.06
N GLY A 265 8.31 0.97 8.62
CA GLY A 265 9.21 1.65 7.68
C GLY A 265 10.07 2.75 8.32
N GLN A 266 9.91 3.03 9.61
CA GLN A 266 10.60 4.13 10.30
C GLN A 266 10.85 3.82 11.78
N ASN A 267 11.71 4.61 12.42
CA ASN A 267 12.00 4.43 13.83
C ASN A 267 10.82 4.85 14.71
N ILE A 268 10.69 4.22 15.89
CA ILE A 268 9.62 4.49 16.88
C ILE A 268 9.45 5.99 17.16
N SER A 269 10.55 6.73 17.36
CA SER A 269 10.50 8.16 17.68
C SER A 269 9.98 9.03 16.52
N ILE A 270 10.31 8.66 15.28
CA ILE A 270 9.84 9.35 14.08
C ILE A 270 8.34 9.08 13.91
N TYR A 271 7.94 7.82 14.02
CA TYR A 271 6.54 7.39 13.94
C TYR A 271 5.66 8.12 14.98
N LEU A 272 6.06 8.07 16.25
CA LEU A 272 5.31 8.73 17.33
C LEU A 272 5.20 10.24 17.11
N ARG A 273 6.27 10.88 16.62
CA ARG A 273 6.23 12.31 16.27
C ARG A 273 5.20 12.62 15.18
N GLU A 274 5.14 11.80 14.13
CA GLU A 274 4.15 11.96 13.06
C GLU A 274 2.72 11.78 13.58
N VAL A 275 2.48 10.76 14.41
CA VAL A 275 1.16 10.53 15.03
C VAL A 275 0.76 11.71 15.90
N ARG A 276 1.67 12.21 16.75
CA ARG A 276 1.45 13.41 17.58
C ARG A 276 1.07 14.63 16.75
N MET A 277 1.77 14.87 15.65
CA MET A 277 1.51 16.03 14.79
C MET A 277 0.19 15.90 14.01
N LYS A 278 -0.16 14.67 13.54
CA LYS A 278 -1.47 14.43 12.93
C LYS A 278 -2.62 14.67 13.91
N LYS A 279 -2.47 14.19 15.16
CA LYS A 279 -3.47 14.44 16.22
C LYS A 279 -3.56 15.92 16.58
N ALA A 280 -2.43 16.63 16.62
CA ALA A 280 -2.44 18.07 16.84
C ALA A 280 -3.17 18.82 15.73
N ALA A 281 -2.96 18.47 14.46
CA ALA A 281 -3.66 19.06 13.33
C ALA A 281 -5.18 18.83 13.40
N GLU A 282 -5.60 17.62 13.78
CA GLU A 282 -7.02 17.31 14.03
C GLU A 282 -7.61 18.21 15.15
N LEU A 283 -6.94 18.28 16.31
CA LEU A 283 -7.38 19.10 17.44
C LEU A 283 -7.45 20.59 17.09
N LEU A 284 -6.47 21.10 16.35
CA LEU A 284 -6.46 22.49 15.89
C LEU A 284 -7.60 22.81 14.93
N ALA A 285 -8.01 21.86 14.10
CA ALA A 285 -9.09 22.01 13.14
C ALA A 285 -10.49 21.86 13.77
N THR A 286 -10.62 21.01 14.79
CA THR A 286 -11.94 20.57 15.30
C THR A 286 -12.29 21.14 16.67
N THR A 287 -11.32 21.74 17.40
CA THR A 287 -11.53 22.23 18.78
C THR A 287 -11.14 23.68 18.95
N ARG A 288 -11.58 24.29 20.06
CA ARG A 288 -11.20 25.63 20.49
C ARG A 288 -10.04 25.66 21.49
N LEU A 289 -9.38 24.54 21.74
CA LEU A 289 -8.24 24.44 22.64
C LEU A 289 -7.14 25.42 22.23
N SER A 290 -6.47 26.06 23.17
CA SER A 290 -5.32 26.90 22.90
C SER A 290 -4.17 26.06 22.29
N VAL A 291 -3.23 26.72 21.64
CA VAL A 291 -2.05 26.02 21.06
C VAL A 291 -1.23 25.33 22.16
N ALA A 292 -1.21 25.90 23.37
CA ALA A 292 -0.54 25.32 24.53
C ALA A 292 -1.22 24.03 24.99
N GLU A 293 -2.54 24.03 25.12
CA GLU A 293 -3.34 22.84 25.49
C GLU A 293 -3.21 21.75 24.43
N VAL A 294 -3.24 22.10 23.13
CA VAL A 294 -3.01 21.11 22.06
C VAL A 294 -1.61 20.52 22.16
N ALA A 295 -0.57 21.33 22.40
CA ALA A 295 0.80 20.86 22.58
C ALA A 295 0.88 19.84 23.74
N GLU A 296 0.29 20.18 24.89
CA GLU A 296 0.25 19.29 26.06
C GLU A 296 -0.47 17.97 25.77
N GLN A 297 -1.65 18.02 25.14
CA GLN A 297 -2.42 16.81 24.79
C GLN A 297 -1.67 15.85 23.86
N VAL A 298 -0.76 16.37 23.04
CA VAL A 298 0.07 15.53 22.16
C VAL A 298 1.48 15.30 22.70
N GLY A 299 1.71 15.54 24.01
CA GLY A 299 2.93 15.19 24.71
C GLY A 299 4.12 16.14 24.49
N TYR A 300 3.86 17.40 24.23
CA TYR A 300 4.90 18.45 24.17
C TYR A 300 4.80 19.39 25.36
N MET A 301 5.79 19.30 26.25
CA MET A 301 5.92 20.24 27.40
C MET A 301 6.35 21.64 26.97
N ASN A 302 6.99 21.77 25.81
CA ASN A 302 7.49 23.06 25.31
C ASN A 302 6.73 23.47 24.05
N GLN A 303 5.91 24.52 24.17
CA GLN A 303 5.07 25.04 23.08
C GLN A 303 5.88 25.54 21.88
N SER A 304 7.05 26.16 22.10
CA SER A 304 7.90 26.64 21.00
C SER A 304 8.49 25.49 20.20
N LYS A 305 8.92 24.41 20.87
CA LYS A 305 9.38 23.18 20.21
C LYS A 305 8.24 22.53 19.43
N PHE A 306 7.04 22.46 20.01
CA PHE A 306 5.85 21.97 19.33
C PHE A 306 5.58 22.76 18.05
N ALA A 307 5.49 24.10 18.14
CA ALA A 307 5.19 24.96 16.99
C ALA A 307 6.22 24.82 15.87
N SER A 308 7.52 24.69 16.22
CA SER A 308 8.59 24.45 15.25
C SER A 308 8.43 23.11 14.52
N VAL A 309 8.15 22.01 15.25
CA VAL A 309 7.95 20.69 14.67
C VAL A 309 6.69 20.67 13.80
N PHE A 310 5.61 21.29 14.26
CA PHE A 310 4.35 21.39 13.53
C PHE A 310 4.53 22.13 12.21
N LYS A 311 5.19 23.32 12.25
CA LYS A 311 5.48 24.10 11.04
C LYS A 311 6.36 23.34 10.05
N LYS A 312 7.35 22.58 10.54
CA LYS A 312 8.19 21.74 9.67
C LYS A 312 7.37 20.68 8.94
N GLN A 313 6.33 20.12 9.57
CA GLN A 313 5.53 19.06 8.99
C GLN A 313 4.40 19.54 8.07
N PHE A 314 3.77 20.67 8.40
CA PHE A 314 2.59 21.16 7.68
C PHE A 314 2.83 22.46 6.89
N GLY A 315 4.03 23.03 6.95
CA GLY A 315 4.37 24.31 6.28
C GLY A 315 3.82 25.55 6.96
N LEU A 316 2.84 25.40 7.86
CA LEU A 316 2.14 26.48 8.57
C LEU A 316 2.37 26.37 10.08
N SER A 317 2.41 27.50 10.79
CA SER A 317 2.35 27.48 12.25
C SER A 317 0.98 26.94 12.73
N PRO A 318 0.87 26.45 13.98
CA PRO A 318 -0.39 25.97 14.52
C PRO A 318 -1.55 26.96 14.41
N LEU A 319 -1.29 28.25 14.62
CA LEU A 319 -2.32 29.30 14.51
C LEU A 319 -2.72 29.58 13.07
N GLU A 320 -1.77 29.63 12.14
CA GLU A 320 -2.04 29.78 10.70
C GLU A 320 -2.84 28.56 10.17
N TYR A 321 -2.46 27.37 10.57
CA TYR A 321 -3.18 26.12 10.21
C TYR A 321 -4.64 26.16 10.70
N ARG A 322 -4.89 26.56 11.96
CA ARG A 322 -6.25 26.71 12.48
C ARG A 322 -7.06 27.73 11.69
N ARG A 323 -6.46 28.87 11.33
CA ARG A 323 -7.14 29.91 10.54
C ARG A 323 -7.52 29.40 9.15
N SER A 324 -6.63 28.69 8.48
CA SER A 324 -6.91 28.13 7.15
C SER A 324 -8.09 27.16 7.19
N LYS A 325 -8.13 26.25 8.18
CA LYS A 325 -9.23 25.29 8.32
C LYS A 325 -10.56 25.91 8.72
N ASN A 326 -10.55 27.01 9.49
CA ASN A 326 -11.77 27.76 9.82
C ASN A 326 -12.32 28.56 8.63
N LEU A 327 -11.50 28.88 7.64
CA LEU A 327 -11.94 29.54 6.39
C LEU A 327 -12.55 28.55 5.40
N GLU A 328 -12.04 27.30 5.38
CA GLU A 328 -12.58 26.21 4.54
C GLU A 328 -13.96 25.69 5.03
N ASN A 329 -14.30 25.92 6.29
CA ASN A 329 -15.56 25.49 6.91
C ASN A 329 -16.65 26.59 6.95
N ARG A 330 -16.43 27.73 6.31
CA ARG A 330 -17.40 28.82 6.10
C ARG A 330 -17.82 28.90 4.66
#